data_01ec8cf7ab395e273e35c617b8064260
#
_entry.id   01ec8cf7ab395e273e35c617b8064260
#
_cell.length_a   1.000
_cell.length_b   1.000
_cell.length_c   1.000
_cell.angle_alpha   90.00
_cell.angle_beta   90.00
_cell.angle_gamma   90.00
#
_symmetry.space_group_name_H-M   'P 1'
#
loop_
_entity.id
_entity.type
_entity.pdbx_description
1 polymer ?
#
loop_
_entity_poly.entity_id
_entity_poly.type
_entity_poly.pdbx_seq_one_letter_code
_entity_poly.pdbx_strand_id
1 'polypeptide(L)'
;RGLTPQGRVFVRKMERLGMLVDVSHLSDPGFWDVAELAERAGIPFFASHSNARAVCPHTRNLTDEQFTAIIKNQGVVGLNLCREFVGGREDVDALAAHLEHFLALGGEHTVALGGDLDGCEALAAGMQGVQDVPKLYAALQARGYSEALLEDIFWNNLRSIL
;
A
#
# COMPACT_ATOMS: atom_id res chain seq x y z
N ARG A 1 2.48 -13.54 -15.39
CA ARG A 1 3.82 -13.54 -16.02
C ARG A 1 4.73 -12.62 -15.20
N GLY A 2 5.95 -13.06 -14.84
CA GLY A 2 6.94 -12.26 -14.16
C GLY A 2 7.61 -11.22 -15.07
N LEU A 3 8.65 -10.56 -14.55
CA LEU A 3 9.44 -9.60 -15.31
C LEU A 3 10.16 -10.27 -16.50
N THR A 4 10.22 -9.57 -17.62
CA THR A 4 11.10 -9.97 -18.72
C THR A 4 12.58 -9.80 -18.33
N PRO A 5 13.55 -10.43 -19.08
CA PRO A 5 14.96 -10.15 -18.84
C PRO A 5 15.31 -8.66 -18.90
N GLN A 6 14.68 -7.90 -19.82
CA GLN A 6 14.84 -6.44 -19.90
C GLN A 6 14.21 -5.73 -18.68
N GLY A 7 13.03 -6.18 -18.21
CA GLY A 7 12.40 -5.66 -17.01
C GLY A 7 13.32 -5.80 -15.77
N ARG A 8 13.95 -6.96 -15.60
CA ARG A 8 14.94 -7.19 -14.53
C ARG A 8 16.17 -6.27 -14.66
N VAL A 9 16.63 -6.00 -15.87
CA VAL A 9 17.72 -5.03 -16.10
C VAL A 9 17.27 -3.61 -15.76
N PHE A 10 16.02 -3.27 -16.09
CA PHE A 10 15.46 -1.96 -15.81
C PHE A 10 15.32 -1.71 -14.30
N VAL A 11 14.76 -2.65 -13.56
CA VAL A 11 14.66 -2.57 -12.09
C VAL A 11 16.03 -2.37 -11.45
N ARG A 12 17.05 -3.17 -11.85
CA ARG A 12 18.42 -2.98 -11.34
C ARG A 12 19.03 -1.62 -11.66
N LYS A 13 18.63 -0.98 -12.77
CA LYS A 13 19.06 0.40 -13.07
C LYS A 13 18.37 1.41 -12.17
N MET A 14 17.08 1.24 -11.90
CA MET A 14 16.33 2.07 -10.96
C MET A 14 17.00 2.03 -9.58
N GLU A 15 17.27 0.83 -9.06
CA GLU A 15 17.95 0.62 -7.77
C GLU A 15 19.30 1.35 -7.70
N ARG A 16 20.13 1.24 -8.75
CA ARG A 16 21.43 1.94 -8.82
C ARG A 16 21.32 3.47 -8.84
N LEU A 17 20.19 3.99 -9.28
CA LEU A 17 19.90 5.42 -9.32
C LEU A 17 19.21 5.92 -8.04
N GLY A 18 19.00 5.04 -7.04
CA GLY A 18 18.25 5.35 -5.83
C GLY A 18 16.75 5.55 -6.08
N MET A 19 16.22 5.00 -7.17
CA MET A 19 14.79 5.05 -7.46
C MET A 19 14.08 3.88 -6.81
N LEU A 20 13.05 4.16 -6.04
CA LEU A 20 12.17 3.14 -5.47
C LEU A 20 11.30 2.50 -6.55
N VAL A 21 11.06 1.20 -6.43
CA VAL A 21 10.18 0.46 -7.35
C VAL A 21 8.79 0.33 -6.74
N ASP A 22 7.79 0.82 -7.47
CA ASP A 22 6.38 0.63 -7.10
C ASP A 22 5.86 -0.68 -7.70
N VAL A 23 5.27 -1.52 -6.84
CA VAL A 23 4.72 -2.82 -7.23
C VAL A 23 3.20 -2.82 -7.38
N SER A 24 2.50 -1.70 -7.16
CA SER A 24 1.04 -1.59 -7.20
C SER A 24 0.61 -2.00 -8.57
N HIS A 25 0.57 -2.33 -9.49
CA HIS A 25 0.03 -2.81 -10.77
C HIS A 25 0.77 -4.05 -11.31
N LEU A 26 1.73 -4.55 -10.56
CA LEU A 26 2.42 -5.76 -10.99
C LEU A 26 1.55 -7.00 -10.77
N SER A 27 1.72 -7.98 -11.62
CA SER A 27 1.21 -9.33 -11.37
C SER A 27 1.93 -9.97 -10.17
N ASP A 28 1.32 -10.95 -9.51
CA ASP A 28 1.98 -11.66 -8.40
C ASP A 28 3.38 -12.18 -8.76
N PRO A 29 3.63 -12.82 -9.92
CA PRO A 29 5.00 -13.19 -10.30
C PRO A 29 5.93 -11.99 -10.52
N GLY A 30 5.41 -10.86 -11.03
CA GLY A 30 6.20 -9.62 -11.18
C GLY A 30 6.58 -9.00 -9.85
N PHE A 31 5.66 -9.04 -8.89
CA PHE A 31 5.92 -8.63 -7.51
C PHE A 31 7.09 -9.41 -6.92
N TRP A 32 7.07 -10.75 -7.00
CA TRP A 32 8.12 -11.59 -6.43
C TRP A 32 9.47 -11.42 -7.13
N ASP A 33 9.47 -11.14 -8.43
CA ASP A 33 10.70 -10.78 -9.16
C ASP A 33 11.33 -9.48 -8.64
N VAL A 34 10.50 -8.47 -8.32
CA VAL A 34 10.98 -7.21 -7.72
C VAL A 34 11.45 -7.45 -6.29
N ALA A 35 10.69 -8.18 -5.47
CA ALA A 35 11.05 -8.48 -4.10
C ALA A 35 12.42 -9.18 -4.01
N GLU A 36 12.68 -10.17 -4.90
CA GLU A 36 13.99 -10.85 -4.99
C GLU A 36 15.13 -9.88 -5.32
N LEU A 37 14.91 -8.97 -6.27
CA LEU A 37 15.92 -8.01 -6.68
C LEU A 37 16.21 -7.00 -5.58
N ALA A 38 15.17 -6.45 -4.94
CA ALA A 38 15.26 -5.48 -3.86
C ALA A 38 15.97 -6.07 -2.63
N GLU A 39 15.63 -7.31 -2.23
CA GLU A 39 16.31 -8.00 -1.12
C GLU A 39 17.82 -8.16 -1.39
N ARG A 40 18.20 -8.55 -2.60
CA ARG A 40 19.61 -8.68 -3.00
C ARG A 40 20.36 -7.35 -3.05
N ALA A 41 19.66 -6.26 -3.40
CA ALA A 41 20.23 -4.91 -3.46
C ALA A 41 20.28 -4.23 -2.09
N GLY A 42 19.49 -4.70 -1.11
CA GLY A 42 19.30 -4.02 0.17
C GLY A 42 18.56 -2.68 0.04
N ILE A 43 17.67 -2.56 -0.93
CA ILE A 43 16.91 -1.35 -1.23
C ILE A 43 15.42 -1.63 -0.99
N PRO A 44 14.67 -0.76 -0.29
CA PRO A 44 13.25 -0.93 -0.11
C PRO A 44 12.50 -0.82 -1.45
N PHE A 45 11.38 -1.51 -1.55
CA PHE A 45 10.37 -1.31 -2.58
C PHE A 45 9.01 -1.08 -1.92
N PHE A 46 8.03 -0.55 -2.63
CA PHE A 46 6.78 -0.14 -2.03
C PHE A 46 5.57 -0.44 -2.93
N ALA A 47 4.39 -0.47 -2.34
CA ALA A 47 3.13 -0.45 -3.07
C ALA A 47 2.46 0.90 -2.81
N SER A 48 2.41 1.77 -3.80
CA SER A 48 1.87 3.13 -3.64
C SER A 48 0.38 3.13 -3.29
N HIS A 49 -0.39 2.12 -3.76
CA HIS A 49 -1.82 2.02 -3.54
C HIS A 49 -2.33 0.56 -3.67
N SER A 50 -2.35 -0.17 -2.56
CA SER A 50 -2.81 -1.57 -2.51
C SER A 50 -3.42 -1.90 -1.16
N ASN A 51 -4.46 -2.73 -1.16
CA ASN A 51 -5.17 -3.16 0.04
C ASN A 51 -4.91 -4.64 0.36
N ALA A 52 -5.56 -5.20 1.38
CA ALA A 52 -5.42 -6.59 1.79
C ALA A 52 -6.34 -7.52 0.96
N ARG A 53 -5.77 -8.51 0.30
CA ARG A 53 -6.53 -9.50 -0.50
C ARG A 53 -7.37 -10.42 0.38
N ALA A 54 -6.96 -10.66 1.62
CA ALA A 54 -7.72 -11.43 2.60
C ALA A 54 -9.05 -10.74 2.96
N VAL A 55 -9.11 -9.40 2.93
CA VAL A 55 -10.32 -8.62 3.22
C VAL A 55 -11.18 -8.45 1.96
N CYS A 56 -10.57 -8.12 0.84
CA CYS A 56 -11.25 -8.03 -0.45
C CYS A 56 -10.46 -8.84 -1.50
N PRO A 57 -11.01 -9.98 -1.98
CA PRO A 57 -10.28 -10.93 -2.84
C PRO A 57 -10.14 -10.42 -4.28
N HIS A 58 -9.54 -9.26 -4.45
CA HIS A 58 -9.25 -8.66 -5.73
C HIS A 58 -7.76 -8.80 -6.07
N THR A 59 -7.44 -9.05 -7.35
CA THR A 59 -6.05 -9.29 -7.80
C THR A 59 -5.13 -8.07 -7.66
N ARG A 60 -5.70 -6.86 -7.53
CA ARG A 60 -4.97 -5.62 -7.25
C ARG A 60 -4.52 -5.50 -5.79
N ASN A 61 -5.12 -6.29 -4.90
CA ASN A 61 -4.80 -6.32 -3.49
C ASN A 61 -3.67 -7.30 -3.20
N LEU A 62 -2.88 -7.03 -2.17
CA LEU A 62 -1.73 -7.83 -1.75
C LEU A 62 -2.17 -9.04 -0.93
N THR A 63 -1.49 -10.17 -1.13
CA THR A 63 -1.57 -11.29 -0.20
C THR A 63 -0.81 -10.97 1.09
N ASP A 64 -1.04 -11.75 2.15
CA ASP A 64 -0.35 -11.58 3.43
C ASP A 64 1.16 -11.81 3.29
N GLU A 65 1.57 -12.75 2.42
CA GLU A 65 2.97 -13.02 2.11
C GLU A 65 3.61 -11.84 1.37
N GLN A 66 2.90 -11.22 0.43
CA GLN A 66 3.37 -10.03 -0.27
C GLN A 66 3.54 -8.84 0.68
N PHE A 67 2.56 -8.60 1.55
CA PHE A 67 2.65 -7.56 2.57
C PHE A 67 3.83 -7.81 3.52
N THR A 68 3.99 -9.05 4.01
CA THR A 68 5.12 -9.43 4.87
C THR A 68 6.48 -9.25 4.17
N ALA A 69 6.55 -9.50 2.85
CA ALA A 69 7.77 -9.25 2.08
C ALA A 69 8.12 -7.76 2.02
N ILE A 70 7.13 -6.88 1.91
CA ILE A 70 7.34 -5.42 1.96
C ILE A 70 7.84 -5.00 3.35
N ILE A 71 7.25 -5.51 4.44
CA ILE A 71 7.73 -5.25 5.81
C ILE A 71 9.22 -5.63 5.95
N LYS A 72 9.59 -6.85 5.51
CA LYS A 72 10.98 -7.34 5.61
C LYS A 72 11.97 -6.46 4.86
N ASN A 73 11.55 -5.86 3.77
CA ASN A 73 12.37 -4.95 2.97
C ASN A 73 12.25 -3.48 3.42
N GLN A 74 11.63 -3.20 4.58
CA GLN A 74 11.46 -1.85 5.12
C GLN A 74 10.73 -0.92 4.14
N GLY A 75 9.83 -1.48 3.35
CA GLY A 75 9.01 -0.76 2.41
C GLY A 75 7.70 -0.26 3.02
N VAL A 76 6.88 0.37 2.18
CA VAL A 76 5.61 0.98 2.57
C VAL A 76 4.49 0.51 1.65
N VAL A 77 3.28 0.39 2.21
CA VAL A 77 2.05 0.09 1.48
C VAL A 77 1.04 1.20 1.70
N GLY A 78 0.75 1.96 0.66
CA GLY A 78 -0.31 2.95 0.68
C GLY A 78 -1.69 2.30 0.52
N LEU A 79 -2.62 2.57 1.45
CA LEU A 79 -4.01 2.12 1.33
C LEU A 79 -4.66 2.77 0.10
N ASN A 80 -5.21 1.94 -0.77
CA ASN A 80 -5.96 2.38 -1.94
C ASN A 80 -7.38 2.75 -1.53
N LEU A 81 -7.85 3.92 -1.94
CA LEU A 81 -9.19 4.43 -1.65
C LEU A 81 -10.21 4.09 -2.74
N CYS A 82 -9.82 3.38 -3.78
CA CYS A 82 -10.75 2.92 -4.82
C CYS A 82 -11.77 1.94 -4.24
N ARG A 83 -13.05 2.27 -4.37
CA ARG A 83 -14.16 1.50 -3.80
C ARG A 83 -14.16 0.03 -4.21
N GLU A 84 -13.78 -0.27 -5.43
CA GLU A 84 -13.70 -1.64 -5.96
C GLU A 84 -12.71 -2.49 -5.16
N PHE A 85 -11.57 -1.93 -4.75
CA PHE A 85 -10.51 -2.64 -4.05
C PHE A 85 -10.68 -2.67 -2.53
N VAL A 86 -11.63 -1.88 -2.02
CA VAL A 86 -12.02 -1.85 -0.60
C VAL A 86 -13.15 -2.84 -0.30
N GLY A 87 -13.77 -3.45 -1.30
CA GLY A 87 -14.83 -4.45 -1.13
C GLY A 87 -16.24 -3.91 -1.40
N GLY A 88 -16.36 -2.81 -2.12
CA GLY A 88 -17.64 -2.28 -2.62
C GLY A 88 -18.49 -1.51 -1.61
N ARG A 89 -18.08 -1.42 -0.34
CA ARG A 89 -18.75 -0.62 0.70
C ARG A 89 -18.30 0.84 0.63
N GLU A 90 -19.22 1.74 0.99
CA GLU A 90 -18.97 3.20 0.93
C GLU A 90 -18.59 3.80 2.29
N ASP A 91 -18.43 2.97 3.31
CA ASP A 91 -18.16 3.43 4.68
C ASP A 91 -16.67 3.33 5.04
N VAL A 92 -16.29 4.05 6.08
CA VAL A 92 -14.93 4.04 6.63
C VAL A 92 -14.59 2.67 7.23
N ASP A 93 -15.59 1.87 7.66
CA ASP A 93 -15.38 0.55 8.25
C ASP A 93 -14.73 -0.41 7.25
N ALA A 94 -15.10 -0.33 5.97
CA ALA A 94 -14.51 -1.16 4.94
C ALA A 94 -13.00 -0.86 4.77
N LEU A 95 -12.61 0.40 4.80
CA LEU A 95 -11.20 0.78 4.75
C LEU A 95 -10.47 0.42 6.06
N ALA A 96 -11.11 0.63 7.20
CA ALA A 96 -10.56 0.27 8.50
C ALA A 96 -10.28 -1.24 8.62
N ALA A 97 -11.10 -2.11 8.02
CA ALA A 97 -10.86 -3.54 7.99
C ALA A 97 -9.53 -3.91 7.29
N HIS A 98 -9.18 -3.23 6.20
CA HIS A 98 -7.88 -3.42 5.54
C HIS A 98 -6.72 -2.94 6.41
N LEU A 99 -6.88 -1.78 7.06
CA LEU A 99 -5.91 -1.23 7.99
C LEU A 99 -5.68 -2.20 9.17
N GLU A 100 -6.75 -2.66 9.82
CA GLU A 100 -6.68 -3.61 10.93
C GLU A 100 -6.00 -4.91 10.54
N HIS A 101 -6.30 -5.44 9.35
CA HIS A 101 -5.64 -6.64 8.83
C HIS A 101 -4.12 -6.44 8.68
N PHE A 102 -3.70 -5.34 8.10
CA PHE A 102 -2.28 -5.02 7.95
C PHE A 102 -1.59 -4.76 9.29
N LEU A 103 -2.25 -4.09 10.23
CA LEU A 103 -1.74 -3.91 11.59
C LEU A 103 -1.57 -5.24 12.32
N ALA A 104 -2.52 -6.18 12.17
CA ALA A 104 -2.42 -7.52 12.74
C ALA A 104 -1.21 -8.33 12.19
N LEU A 105 -0.71 -7.98 11.01
CA LEU A 105 0.51 -8.54 10.41
C LEU A 105 1.80 -7.79 10.83
N GLY A 106 1.71 -6.80 11.72
CA GLY A 106 2.85 -6.00 12.18
C GLY A 106 3.16 -4.80 11.28
N GLY A 107 2.13 -4.22 10.67
CA GLY A 107 2.26 -3.17 9.66
C GLY A 107 2.28 -1.74 10.17
N GLU A 108 2.47 -1.48 11.48
CA GLU A 108 2.39 -0.14 12.08
C GLU A 108 3.35 0.87 11.40
N HIS A 109 4.53 0.40 11.01
CA HIS A 109 5.56 1.21 10.33
C HIS A 109 5.59 1.02 8.82
N THR A 110 4.60 0.33 8.25
CA THR A 110 4.55 -0.03 6.83
C THR A 110 3.33 0.55 6.13
N VAL A 111 2.19 0.63 6.83
CA VAL A 111 0.96 1.14 6.21
C VAL A 111 0.99 2.66 6.11
N ALA A 112 0.62 3.17 4.93
CA ALA A 112 0.46 4.59 4.67
C ALA A 112 -0.85 4.88 3.92
N LEU A 113 -1.16 6.15 3.69
CA LEU A 113 -2.27 6.56 2.81
C LEU A 113 -1.76 6.66 1.37
N GLY A 114 -2.30 5.82 0.47
CA GLY A 114 -1.92 5.81 -0.95
C GLY A 114 -2.84 6.63 -1.85
N GLY A 115 -4.13 6.56 -1.60
CA GLY A 115 -5.16 7.35 -2.28
C GLY A 115 -5.65 6.73 -3.58
N ASP A 116 -4.96 6.94 -4.69
CA ASP A 116 -5.42 6.62 -6.06
C ASP A 116 -6.64 7.47 -6.48
N LEU A 117 -6.63 8.76 -6.10
CA LEU A 117 -7.81 9.64 -6.14
C LEU A 117 -8.34 9.87 -7.55
N ASP A 118 -7.47 9.97 -8.56
CA ASP A 118 -7.83 10.19 -9.96
C ASP A 118 -7.74 8.90 -10.81
N GLY A 119 -7.37 7.78 -10.19
CA GLY A 119 -7.14 6.49 -10.85
C GLY A 119 -8.35 5.56 -10.85
N CYS A 120 -9.48 5.95 -10.24
CA CYS A 120 -10.68 5.11 -10.13
C CYS A 120 -11.98 5.93 -10.28
N GLU A 121 -13.07 5.23 -10.62
CA GLU A 121 -14.37 5.86 -10.87
C GLU A 121 -15.08 6.32 -9.58
N ALA A 122 -14.81 5.66 -8.44
CA ALA A 122 -15.44 5.97 -7.17
C ALA A 122 -14.52 5.69 -6.00
N LEU A 123 -14.48 6.61 -5.05
CA LEU A 123 -13.72 6.48 -3.81
C LEU A 123 -14.55 5.82 -2.70
N ALA A 124 -13.86 5.14 -1.79
CA ALA A 124 -14.43 4.57 -0.57
C ALA A 124 -14.69 5.66 0.49
N ALA A 125 -15.35 5.27 1.57
CA ALA A 125 -15.57 6.11 2.76
C ALA A 125 -16.31 7.43 2.49
N GLY A 126 -17.12 7.51 1.43
CA GLY A 126 -17.83 8.72 1.04
C GLY A 126 -16.95 9.88 0.59
N MET A 127 -15.68 9.60 0.28
CA MET A 127 -14.72 10.59 -0.20
C MET A 127 -15.01 10.98 -1.65
N GLN A 128 -14.71 12.23 -1.99
CA GLN A 128 -14.79 12.76 -3.36
C GLN A 128 -13.44 13.26 -3.88
N GLY A 129 -12.43 13.35 -3.00
CA GLY A 129 -11.10 13.80 -3.36
C GLY A 129 -10.23 14.10 -2.15
N VAL A 130 -9.09 14.72 -2.40
CA VAL A 130 -8.08 15.05 -1.37
C VAL A 130 -8.63 15.94 -0.23
N GLN A 131 -9.62 16.76 -0.50
CA GLN A 131 -10.26 17.63 0.50
C GLN A 131 -10.96 16.85 1.62
N ASP A 132 -11.22 15.57 1.42
CA ASP A 132 -11.89 14.70 2.38
C ASP A 132 -10.92 13.89 3.27
N VAL A 133 -9.61 13.97 2.99
CA VAL A 133 -8.58 13.31 3.82
C VAL A 133 -8.67 13.67 5.31
N PRO A 134 -8.90 14.95 5.71
CA PRO A 134 -9.10 15.29 7.12
C PRO A 134 -10.35 14.62 7.74
N LYS A 135 -11.40 14.36 6.96
CA LYS A 135 -12.59 13.64 7.43
C LYS A 135 -12.27 12.16 7.66
N LEU A 136 -11.47 11.55 6.80
CA LEU A 136 -11.00 10.18 6.98
C LEU A 136 -10.15 10.06 8.26
N TYR A 137 -9.22 10.98 8.47
CA TYR A 137 -8.42 11.04 9.70
C TYR A 137 -9.31 11.10 10.94
N ALA A 138 -10.25 12.05 11.00
CA ALA A 138 -11.18 12.20 12.11
C ALA A 138 -12.06 10.96 12.34
N ALA A 139 -12.50 10.31 11.26
CA ALA A 139 -13.30 9.10 11.36
C ALA A 139 -12.50 7.90 11.93
N LEU A 140 -11.23 7.76 11.59
CA LEU A 140 -10.34 6.74 12.16
C LEU A 140 -10.02 7.07 13.63
N GLN A 141 -9.78 8.34 13.96
CA GLN A 141 -9.59 8.78 15.35
C GLN A 141 -10.80 8.46 16.22
N ALA A 142 -12.01 8.69 15.72
CA ALA A 142 -13.26 8.36 16.42
C ALA A 142 -13.45 6.85 16.66
N ARG A 143 -12.76 5.97 15.90
CA ARG A 143 -12.70 4.51 16.11
C ARG A 143 -11.69 4.09 17.17
N GLY A 144 -10.94 5.02 17.74
CA GLY A 144 -9.98 4.75 18.81
C GLY A 144 -8.55 4.52 18.34
N TYR A 145 -8.23 4.73 17.07
CA TYR A 145 -6.84 4.76 16.63
C TYR A 145 -6.11 5.93 17.32
N SER A 146 -4.91 5.66 17.85
CA SER A 146 -4.12 6.68 18.50
C SER A 146 -3.63 7.75 17.51
N GLU A 147 -3.47 8.97 17.98
CA GLU A 147 -2.92 10.07 17.18
C GLU A 147 -1.55 9.72 16.59
N ALA A 148 -0.67 9.11 17.39
CA ALA A 148 0.65 8.69 16.95
C ALA A 148 0.59 7.69 15.77
N LEU A 149 -0.29 6.67 15.84
CA LEU A 149 -0.48 5.72 14.76
C LEU A 149 -1.06 6.40 13.50
N LEU A 150 -1.99 7.33 13.67
CA LEU A 150 -2.56 8.07 12.54
C LEU A 150 -1.52 8.99 11.89
N GLU A 151 -0.66 9.66 12.66
CA GLU A 151 0.46 10.43 12.13
C GLU A 151 1.44 9.55 11.34
N ASP A 152 1.71 8.34 11.82
CA ASP A 152 2.55 7.39 11.10
C ASP A 152 1.92 6.98 9.77
N ILE A 153 0.63 6.61 9.77
CA ILE A 153 -0.10 6.20 8.56
C ILE A 153 -0.25 7.35 7.54
N PHE A 154 -0.58 8.54 8.01
CA PHE A 154 -0.86 9.67 7.12
C PHE A 154 0.39 10.41 6.66
N TRP A 155 1.54 10.23 7.35
CA TRP A 155 2.72 11.02 7.08
C TRP A 155 4.06 10.28 7.26
N ASN A 156 4.37 9.79 8.47
CA ASN A 156 5.72 9.39 8.82
C ASN A 156 6.19 8.14 8.06
N ASN A 157 5.32 7.14 7.87
CA ASN A 157 5.68 5.88 7.21
C ASN A 157 6.12 6.12 5.76
N LEU A 158 5.36 6.92 4.99
CA LEU A 158 5.76 7.24 3.61
C LEU A 158 7.06 8.06 3.59
N ARG A 159 7.20 9.01 4.50
CA ARG A 159 8.40 9.85 4.59
C ARG A 159 9.66 9.04 4.92
N SER A 160 9.54 7.93 5.62
CA SER A 160 10.69 7.12 6.05
C SER A 160 11.45 6.46 4.90
N ILE A 161 10.82 6.30 3.73
CA ILE A 161 11.42 5.69 2.54
C ILE A 161 11.86 6.69 1.47
N LEU A 162 11.55 7.98 1.66
CA LEU A 162 11.93 9.08 0.76
C LEU A 162 13.23 9.73 1.21
#